data_e7bb211b55a6c82b229a24a7f79665e6
#
_entry.id   e7bb211b55a6c82b229a24a7f79665e6
#
_cell.length_a   1.000
_cell.length_b   1.000
_cell.length_c   1.000
_cell.angle_alpha   90.00
_cell.angle_beta   90.00
_cell.angle_gamma   90.00
#
_symmetry.space_group_name_H-M   'P 1'
#
loop_
_entity.id
_entity.type
_entity.pdbx_description
1 polymer ?
#
loop_
_entity_poly.entity_id
_entity_poly.type
_entity_poly.pdbx_seq_one_letter_code
_entity_poly.pdbx_strand_id
1 'polypeptide(L)'
;MTSEVREATGRRGTTEAVDGASASASASEGDAPTGRVVSVPGNSLTIEVAPHRCFACGALNEHGIHLDLHVDGDRCWTEVALPERFQGWDGIAHGGIICTILDEVMAWSLAATDNWGLTARLSVDFKRPVRLGVAIRGEGWITSVRRRIVETAARIVDPATGEVLATATATYVAADSARKAELQARYRFRLTPSAADAGSSGGPA
;
A
#
# COMPACT_ATOMS: atom_id res chain seq x y z
N MET A 1 57.18 21.31 20.96
CA MET A 1 56.78 22.05 19.73
C MET A 1 55.28 22.27 19.82
N THR A 2 54.94 23.46 20.20
CA THR A 2 53.61 24.02 20.48
C THR A 2 52.91 24.37 19.18
N SER A 3 51.67 23.96 19.00
CA SER A 3 50.79 24.43 17.91
C SER A 3 49.59 25.16 18.52
N GLU A 4 49.52 26.44 18.17
CA GLU A 4 48.51 27.40 18.60
C GLU A 4 47.10 27.06 18.04
N VAL A 5 46.12 27.18 18.94
CA VAL A 5 44.70 27.24 18.63
C VAL A 5 44.35 28.68 18.30
N ARG A 6 43.84 28.99 17.12
CA ARG A 6 43.28 30.29 16.76
C ARG A 6 41.78 30.29 17.01
N GLU A 7 41.39 31.14 17.94
CA GLU A 7 40.03 31.64 18.14
C GLU A 7 39.58 32.49 16.94
N ALA A 8 38.39 32.20 16.40
CA ALA A 8 37.69 33.07 15.46
C ALA A 8 36.42 33.61 16.12
N THR A 9 36.49 34.89 16.37
CA THR A 9 35.47 35.77 16.92
C THR A 9 34.20 35.87 16.08
N GLY A 10 33.06 35.99 16.78
CA GLY A 10 31.71 36.02 16.25
C GLY A 10 31.36 37.23 15.37
N ARG A 11 30.43 37.00 14.48
CA ARG A 11 29.56 38.04 13.90
C ARG A 11 28.10 37.72 14.21
N ARG A 12 27.46 38.64 14.91
CA ARG A 12 26.01 38.71 15.09
C ARG A 12 25.41 39.14 13.76
N GLY A 13 24.57 38.28 13.19
CA GLY A 13 23.69 38.61 12.06
C GLY A 13 22.31 38.96 12.59
N THR A 14 21.82 40.10 12.20
CA THR A 14 20.51 40.68 12.50
C THR A 14 19.40 39.86 11.85
N THR A 15 18.37 39.54 12.64
CA THR A 15 17.12 38.93 12.19
C THR A 15 16.30 39.98 11.47
N GLU A 16 16.11 39.85 10.15
CA GLU A 16 15.03 40.51 9.40
C GLU A 16 13.77 39.67 9.50
N ALA A 17 12.72 40.30 10.01
CA ALA A 17 11.36 39.76 10.00
C ALA A 17 10.82 39.89 8.58
N VAL A 18 10.47 38.76 7.96
CA VAL A 18 9.69 38.74 6.71
C VAL A 18 8.20 38.70 7.05
N ASP A 19 7.52 39.81 6.75
CA ASP A 19 6.08 39.95 6.86
C ASP A 19 5.39 38.93 5.93
N GLY A 20 4.54 38.10 6.53
CA GLY A 20 3.74 37.12 5.84
C GLY A 20 2.57 37.76 5.12
N ALA A 21 2.61 37.80 3.79
CA ALA A 21 1.44 38.04 2.97
C ALA A 21 0.55 36.78 3.00
N SER A 22 -0.59 36.89 3.69
CA SER A 22 -1.63 35.87 3.62
C SER A 22 -2.34 35.95 2.26
N ALA A 23 -1.96 35.10 1.33
CA ALA A 23 -2.74 34.80 0.13
C ALA A 23 -3.85 33.83 0.52
N SER A 24 -5.07 34.32 0.66
CA SER A 24 -6.27 33.49 0.72
C SER A 24 -6.51 32.88 -0.67
N ALA A 25 -5.97 31.70 -0.92
CA ALA A 25 -6.36 30.89 -2.05
C ALA A 25 -7.75 30.31 -1.75
N SER A 26 -8.77 30.81 -2.46
CA SER A 26 -10.07 30.17 -2.54
C SER A 26 -9.86 28.81 -3.20
N ALA A 27 -9.86 27.75 -2.40
CA ALA A 27 -9.92 26.38 -2.89
C ALA A 27 -11.30 26.23 -3.59
N SER A 28 -11.28 26.06 -4.92
CA SER A 28 -12.41 25.51 -5.64
C SER A 28 -12.78 24.17 -4.98
N GLU A 29 -14.06 23.94 -4.74
CA GLU A 29 -14.61 22.65 -4.32
C GLU A 29 -14.34 21.63 -5.45
N GLY A 30 -13.09 21.18 -5.54
CA GLY A 30 -12.70 20.04 -6.33
C GLY A 30 -13.25 18.79 -5.66
N ASP A 31 -13.92 17.97 -6.45
CA ASP A 31 -14.48 16.67 -6.14
C ASP A 31 -13.60 15.93 -5.12
N ALA A 32 -14.15 15.67 -3.94
CA ALA A 32 -13.42 14.97 -2.88
C ALA A 32 -12.98 13.61 -3.44
N PRO A 33 -11.72 13.20 -3.29
CA PRO A 33 -11.24 11.94 -3.85
C PRO A 33 -12.14 10.81 -3.39
N THR A 34 -12.82 10.17 -4.34
CA THR A 34 -13.68 9.02 -4.09
C THR A 34 -12.86 7.90 -3.49
N GLY A 35 -13.41 7.25 -2.45
CA GLY A 35 -12.80 6.08 -1.84
C GLY A 35 -12.55 5.00 -2.90
N ARG A 36 -11.53 4.18 -2.66
CA ARG A 36 -11.18 3.10 -3.57
C ARG A 36 -12.15 1.94 -3.40
N VAL A 37 -12.64 1.42 -4.51
CA VAL A 37 -13.44 0.20 -4.55
C VAL A 37 -12.52 -0.95 -4.96
N VAL A 38 -12.42 -1.97 -4.10
CA VAL A 38 -11.70 -3.20 -4.41
C VAL A 38 -12.75 -4.27 -4.70
N SER A 39 -12.82 -4.73 -5.95
CA SER A 39 -13.70 -5.81 -6.36
C SER A 39 -13.17 -7.15 -5.88
N VAL A 40 -14.05 -8.02 -5.38
CA VAL A 40 -13.77 -9.41 -5.02
C VAL A 40 -14.49 -10.30 -6.01
N PRO A 41 -13.86 -10.71 -7.14
CA PRO A 41 -14.48 -11.63 -8.09
C PRO A 41 -14.78 -12.98 -7.42
N GLY A 42 -15.98 -13.52 -7.66
CA GLY A 42 -16.36 -14.85 -7.13
C GLY A 42 -16.89 -14.88 -5.70
N ASN A 43 -16.70 -13.82 -4.93
CA ASN A 43 -17.35 -13.61 -3.66
C ASN A 43 -18.07 -12.26 -3.77
N SER A 44 -19.38 -12.23 -3.73
CA SER A 44 -20.25 -11.07 -3.96
C SER A 44 -20.02 -9.90 -3.00
N LEU A 45 -18.75 -9.60 -2.67
CA LEU A 45 -18.34 -8.56 -1.74
C LEU A 45 -17.54 -7.48 -2.45
N THR A 46 -17.90 -6.23 -2.22
CA THR A 46 -17.12 -5.05 -2.59
C THR A 46 -16.53 -4.45 -1.33
N ILE A 47 -15.23 -4.21 -1.32
CA ILE A 47 -14.55 -3.52 -0.23
C ILE A 47 -14.36 -2.07 -0.62
N GLU A 48 -15.07 -1.16 0.04
CA GLU A 48 -14.84 0.27 -0.10
C GLU A 48 -13.90 0.77 0.99
N VAL A 49 -12.90 1.52 0.58
CA VAL A 49 -11.89 2.10 1.49
C VAL A 49 -11.90 3.62 1.33
N ALA A 50 -12.10 4.35 2.42
CA ALA A 50 -11.99 5.80 2.39
C ALA A 50 -10.59 6.25 1.95
N PRO A 51 -10.46 7.43 1.31
CA PRO A 51 -9.15 7.97 0.96
C PRO A 51 -8.22 8.05 2.17
N HIS A 52 -7.00 7.55 2.04
CA HIS A 52 -6.02 7.48 3.12
C HIS A 52 -4.59 7.72 2.62
N ARG A 53 -3.62 7.80 3.55
CA ARG A 53 -2.24 8.17 3.27
C ARG A 53 -1.25 6.98 3.28
N CYS A 54 -1.72 5.75 3.04
CA CYS A 54 -0.80 4.62 2.87
C CYS A 54 0.20 4.89 1.74
N PHE A 55 1.46 4.57 1.95
CA PHE A 55 2.50 4.78 0.93
C PHE A 55 2.28 3.88 -0.29
N ALA A 56 1.81 2.66 -0.09
CA ALA A 56 1.60 1.72 -1.18
C ALA A 56 0.31 2.00 -1.97
N CYS A 57 -0.85 2.14 -1.30
CA CYS A 57 -2.16 2.19 -1.95
C CYS A 57 -2.99 3.46 -1.68
N GLY A 58 -2.50 4.40 -0.84
CA GLY A 58 -3.28 5.55 -0.38
C GLY A 58 -3.38 6.67 -1.40
N ALA A 59 -4.61 7.05 -1.77
CA ALA A 59 -4.88 8.12 -2.74
C ALA A 59 -4.45 9.52 -2.25
N LEU A 60 -4.33 9.72 -0.92
CA LEU A 60 -3.94 11.01 -0.33
C LEU A 60 -2.42 11.16 -0.11
N ASN A 61 -1.61 10.19 -0.51
CA ASN A 61 -0.15 10.27 -0.41
C ASN A 61 0.45 10.62 -1.77
N GLU A 62 0.75 11.87 -2.01
CA GLU A 62 1.29 12.38 -3.29
C GLU A 62 2.60 11.67 -3.72
N HIS A 63 3.36 11.14 -2.77
CA HIS A 63 4.61 10.41 -3.02
C HIS A 63 4.44 8.88 -3.07
N GLY A 64 3.20 8.40 -2.92
CA GLY A 64 2.88 6.98 -2.88
C GLY A 64 3.04 6.26 -4.21
N ILE A 65 2.98 4.93 -4.15
CA ILE A 65 3.02 4.07 -5.34
C ILE A 65 1.67 4.07 -6.05
N HIS A 66 0.57 4.23 -5.30
CA HIS A 66 -0.83 4.22 -5.77
C HIS A 66 -1.22 2.90 -6.43
N LEU A 67 -0.91 1.79 -5.76
CA LEU A 67 -1.23 0.46 -6.26
C LEU A 67 -2.74 0.26 -6.41
N ASP A 68 -3.16 -0.24 -7.56
CA ASP A 68 -4.50 -0.78 -7.78
C ASP A 68 -4.54 -2.23 -7.33
N LEU A 69 -5.31 -2.50 -6.28
CA LEU A 69 -5.34 -3.81 -5.63
C LEU A 69 -6.65 -4.53 -5.97
N HIS A 70 -6.53 -5.80 -6.29
CA HIS A 70 -7.64 -6.69 -6.60
C HIS A 70 -7.61 -7.84 -5.61
N VAL A 71 -8.71 -8.08 -4.91
CA VAL A 71 -8.83 -9.15 -3.91
C VAL A 71 -9.80 -10.22 -4.42
N ASP A 72 -9.42 -11.48 -4.32
CA ASP A 72 -10.24 -12.64 -4.65
C ASP A 72 -10.01 -13.73 -3.59
N GLY A 73 -10.99 -13.90 -2.71
CA GLY A 73 -10.91 -14.81 -1.57
C GLY A 73 -9.71 -14.47 -0.66
N ASP A 74 -8.79 -15.42 -0.55
CA ASP A 74 -7.54 -15.30 0.23
C ASP A 74 -6.34 -14.80 -0.58
N ARG A 75 -6.60 -14.20 -1.75
CA ARG A 75 -5.59 -13.71 -2.69
C ARG A 75 -5.76 -12.22 -2.95
N CYS A 76 -4.64 -11.58 -3.22
CA CYS A 76 -4.61 -10.21 -3.71
C CYS A 76 -3.58 -10.08 -4.84
N TRP A 77 -3.86 -9.23 -5.82
CA TRP A 77 -2.90 -8.91 -6.87
C TRP A 77 -2.99 -7.45 -7.32
N THR A 78 -1.93 -7.00 -7.98
CA THR A 78 -1.82 -5.67 -8.58
C THR A 78 -0.94 -5.74 -9.82
N GLU A 79 -1.18 -4.84 -10.78
CA GLU A 79 -0.27 -4.61 -11.89
C GLU A 79 0.18 -3.15 -11.89
N VAL A 80 1.47 -2.93 -12.06
CA VAL A 80 2.05 -1.59 -12.02
C VAL A 80 3.31 -1.50 -12.88
N ALA A 81 3.51 -0.34 -13.54
CA ALA A 81 4.78 0.03 -14.12
C ALA A 81 5.37 1.15 -13.25
N LEU A 82 6.53 0.89 -12.64
CA LEU A 82 7.12 1.81 -11.67
C LEU A 82 7.83 2.98 -12.38
N PRO A 83 7.49 4.24 -12.08
CA PRO A 83 8.16 5.40 -12.65
C PRO A 83 9.56 5.63 -12.05
N GLU A 84 10.36 6.48 -12.70
CA GLU A 84 11.75 6.79 -12.33
C GLU A 84 11.93 7.25 -10.88
N ARG A 85 10.96 7.91 -10.27
CA ARG A 85 11.04 8.34 -8.87
C ARG A 85 11.24 7.20 -7.86
N PHE A 86 11.01 5.96 -8.28
CA PHE A 86 11.23 4.76 -7.48
C PHE A 86 12.52 4.02 -7.82
N GLN A 87 13.45 4.72 -8.47
CA GLN A 87 14.75 4.18 -8.85
C GLN A 87 15.63 3.89 -7.65
N GLY A 88 16.33 2.75 -7.71
CA GLY A 88 17.46 2.44 -6.84
C GLY A 88 18.77 2.57 -7.62
N TRP A 89 19.03 1.64 -8.52
CA TRP A 89 20.10 1.71 -9.50
C TRP A 89 19.54 2.21 -10.84
N ASP A 90 20.40 2.70 -11.71
CA ASP A 90 19.98 3.27 -12.99
C ASP A 90 19.10 2.31 -13.80
N GLY A 91 17.88 2.75 -14.11
CA GLY A 91 16.83 1.97 -14.78
C GLY A 91 16.22 0.81 -13.97
N ILE A 92 16.58 0.63 -12.69
CA ILE A 92 16.12 -0.47 -11.83
C ILE A 92 15.38 0.06 -10.61
N ALA A 93 14.24 -0.52 -10.31
CA ALA A 93 13.44 -0.17 -9.14
C ALA A 93 14.19 -0.46 -7.83
N HIS A 94 14.04 0.43 -6.86
CA HIS A 94 14.63 0.26 -5.53
C HIS A 94 14.03 -0.96 -4.82
N GLY A 95 14.89 -1.80 -4.20
CA GLY A 95 14.47 -3.02 -3.52
C GLY A 95 13.43 -2.79 -2.43
N GLY A 96 13.48 -1.67 -1.72
CA GLY A 96 12.46 -1.28 -0.73
C GLY A 96 11.07 -1.07 -1.34
N ILE A 97 10.99 -0.56 -2.58
CA ILE A 97 9.70 -0.44 -3.30
C ILE A 97 9.14 -1.82 -3.63
N ILE A 98 10.00 -2.75 -4.04
CA ILE A 98 9.61 -4.14 -4.28
C ILE A 98 9.11 -4.81 -3.00
N CYS A 99 9.80 -4.61 -1.87
CA CYS A 99 9.33 -5.07 -0.55
C CYS A 99 7.96 -4.49 -0.20
N THR A 100 7.74 -3.19 -0.47
CA THR A 100 6.46 -2.52 -0.21
C THR A 100 5.32 -3.14 -1.02
N ILE A 101 5.53 -3.43 -2.31
CA ILE A 101 4.52 -4.07 -3.16
C ILE A 101 4.19 -5.48 -2.65
N LEU A 102 5.22 -6.26 -2.32
CA LEU A 102 5.06 -7.62 -1.80
C LEU A 102 4.31 -7.63 -0.45
N ASP A 103 4.67 -6.73 0.47
CA ASP A 103 3.98 -6.59 1.75
C ASP A 103 2.51 -6.19 1.55
N GLU A 104 2.25 -5.24 0.67
CA GLU A 104 0.90 -4.73 0.41
C GLU A 104 -0.04 -5.79 -0.16
N VAL A 105 0.39 -6.58 -1.17
CA VAL A 105 -0.46 -7.64 -1.73
C VAL A 105 -0.69 -8.77 -0.72
N MET A 106 0.27 -9.05 0.17
CA MET A 106 0.09 -9.99 1.27
C MET A 106 -0.88 -9.45 2.33
N ALA A 107 -0.73 -8.19 2.73
CA ALA A 107 -1.62 -7.54 3.69
C ALA A 107 -3.08 -7.51 3.18
N TRP A 108 -3.30 -7.19 1.91
CA TRP A 108 -4.62 -7.16 1.31
C TRP A 108 -5.20 -8.55 1.03
N SER A 109 -4.40 -9.61 0.97
CA SER A 109 -4.92 -10.97 0.93
C SER A 109 -5.70 -11.34 2.21
N LEU A 110 -5.46 -10.61 3.34
CA LEU A 110 -6.19 -10.77 4.59
C LEU A 110 -7.54 -10.04 4.56
N ALA A 111 -7.78 -9.15 3.60
CA ALA A 111 -8.92 -8.24 3.59
C ALA A 111 -10.28 -8.95 3.51
N ALA A 112 -10.37 -10.04 2.74
CA ALA A 112 -11.59 -10.84 2.63
C ALA A 112 -11.81 -11.79 3.83
N THR A 113 -10.84 -11.84 4.75
CA THR A 113 -10.90 -12.62 5.98
C THR A 113 -11.05 -11.69 7.18
N ASP A 114 -11.45 -12.23 8.33
CA ASP A 114 -11.48 -11.43 9.56
C ASP A 114 -10.11 -11.32 10.25
N ASN A 115 -9.00 -11.40 9.48
CA ASN A 115 -7.64 -11.45 10.00
C ASN A 115 -6.83 -10.15 9.80
N TRP A 116 -7.48 -9.00 9.76
CA TRP A 116 -6.79 -7.69 9.72
C TRP A 116 -5.70 -7.60 10.77
N GLY A 117 -4.48 -7.29 10.36
CA GLY A 117 -3.33 -7.32 11.25
C GLY A 117 -2.18 -6.43 10.79
N LEU A 118 -1.08 -6.52 11.53
CA LEU A 118 0.15 -5.81 11.23
C LEU A 118 1.23 -6.82 10.85
N THR A 119 2.08 -6.42 9.91
CA THR A 119 3.27 -7.17 9.50
C THR A 119 4.22 -7.29 10.69
N ALA A 120 4.49 -8.52 11.13
CA ALA A 120 5.46 -8.80 12.18
C ALA A 120 6.81 -9.22 11.60
N ARG A 121 6.80 -9.87 10.45
CA ARG A 121 8.00 -10.32 9.76
C ARG A 121 7.75 -10.36 8.27
N LEU A 122 8.76 -9.92 7.51
CA LEU A 122 8.81 -10.01 6.06
C LEU A 122 10.18 -10.57 5.64
N SER A 123 10.18 -11.55 4.75
CA SER A 123 11.39 -12.09 4.12
C SER A 123 11.22 -12.03 2.61
N VAL A 124 12.20 -11.46 1.91
CA VAL A 124 12.15 -11.24 0.46
C VAL A 124 13.38 -11.82 -0.21
N ASP A 125 13.18 -12.58 -1.27
CA ASP A 125 14.21 -13.09 -2.16
C ASP A 125 14.11 -12.39 -3.52
N PHE A 126 15.10 -11.62 -3.88
CA PHE A 126 15.22 -10.99 -5.18
C PHE A 126 15.85 -11.97 -6.18
N LYS A 127 15.14 -12.30 -7.23
CA LYS A 127 15.59 -13.26 -8.26
C LYS A 127 16.13 -12.58 -9.49
N ARG A 128 15.51 -11.45 -9.91
CA ARG A 128 15.87 -10.66 -11.09
C ARG A 128 15.66 -9.17 -10.82
N PRO A 129 16.41 -8.29 -11.48
CA PRO A 129 16.15 -6.85 -11.42
C PRO A 129 14.78 -6.50 -11.98
N VAL A 130 14.04 -5.64 -11.27
CA VAL A 130 12.77 -5.08 -11.75
C VAL A 130 13.08 -3.78 -12.51
N ARG A 131 12.79 -3.73 -13.79
CA ARG A 131 13.03 -2.56 -14.65
C ARG A 131 11.95 -1.51 -14.46
N LEU A 132 12.35 -0.24 -14.41
CA LEU A 132 11.42 0.89 -14.38
C LEU A 132 10.67 1.00 -15.71
N GLY A 133 9.43 1.47 -15.67
CA GLY A 133 8.58 1.63 -16.87
C GLY A 133 8.07 0.34 -17.49
N VAL A 134 8.48 -0.82 -16.98
CA VAL A 134 7.98 -2.13 -17.44
C VAL A 134 6.92 -2.62 -16.47
N ALA A 135 5.79 -3.12 -17.02
CA ALA A 135 4.72 -3.68 -16.22
C ALA A 135 5.19 -4.90 -15.44
N ILE A 136 4.84 -4.95 -14.17
CA ILE A 136 5.02 -6.10 -13.28
C ILE A 136 3.69 -6.44 -12.63
N ARG A 137 3.52 -7.70 -12.26
CA ARG A 137 2.37 -8.19 -11.50
C ARG A 137 2.84 -8.71 -10.14
N GLY A 138 2.32 -8.09 -9.08
CA GLY A 138 2.47 -8.54 -7.70
C GLY A 138 1.28 -9.41 -7.30
N GLU A 139 1.52 -10.57 -6.70
CA GLU A 139 0.48 -11.49 -6.23
C GLU A 139 0.80 -11.94 -4.82
N GLY A 140 -0.20 -11.92 -3.92
CA GLY A 140 -0.10 -12.35 -2.54
C GLY A 140 -1.25 -13.29 -2.16
N TRP A 141 -1.00 -14.21 -1.23
CA TRP A 141 -2.01 -15.16 -0.74
C TRP A 141 -1.71 -15.63 0.67
N ILE A 142 -2.75 -16.09 1.37
CA ILE A 142 -2.64 -16.71 2.68
C ILE A 142 -2.16 -18.15 2.51
N THR A 143 -1.18 -18.54 3.33
CA THR A 143 -0.67 -19.94 3.36
C THR A 143 -1.13 -20.70 4.59
N SER A 144 -1.28 -20.00 5.72
CA SER A 144 -1.87 -20.61 6.93
C SER A 144 -2.40 -19.57 7.90
N VAL A 145 -3.40 -19.99 8.68
CA VAL A 145 -3.97 -19.19 9.77
C VAL A 145 -3.97 -20.01 11.04
N ARG A 146 -3.32 -19.50 12.09
CA ARG A 146 -3.27 -20.14 13.43
C ARG A 146 -3.58 -19.10 14.51
N ARG A 147 -4.79 -19.09 15.01
CA ARG A 147 -5.27 -18.08 15.98
C ARG A 147 -5.09 -16.67 15.40
N ARG A 148 -4.18 -15.87 15.98
CA ARG A 148 -3.87 -14.51 15.54
C ARG A 148 -2.63 -14.42 14.61
N ILE A 149 -2.01 -15.53 14.30
CA ILE A 149 -0.87 -15.58 13.39
C ILE A 149 -1.35 -15.99 12.01
N VAL A 150 -1.06 -15.16 11.02
CA VAL A 150 -1.37 -15.41 9.61
C VAL A 150 -0.05 -15.44 8.84
N GLU A 151 0.22 -16.57 8.20
CA GLU A 151 1.35 -16.73 7.29
C GLU A 151 0.88 -16.48 5.86
N THR A 152 1.67 -15.77 5.11
CA THR A 152 1.38 -15.39 3.73
C THR A 152 2.59 -15.62 2.84
N ALA A 153 2.35 -15.71 1.54
CA ALA A 153 3.39 -15.73 0.52
C ALA A 153 3.02 -14.77 -0.61
N ALA A 154 4.04 -14.27 -1.31
CA ALA A 154 3.86 -13.40 -2.46
C ALA A 154 4.95 -13.61 -3.50
N ARG A 155 4.66 -13.14 -4.72
CA ARG A 155 5.64 -13.06 -5.81
C ARG A 155 5.41 -11.82 -6.66
N ILE A 156 6.47 -11.38 -7.31
CA ILE A 156 6.40 -10.44 -8.42
C ILE A 156 6.82 -11.20 -9.68
N VAL A 157 6.01 -11.08 -10.73
CA VAL A 157 6.26 -11.71 -12.02
C VAL A 157 6.24 -10.65 -13.14
N ASP A 158 6.96 -10.92 -14.20
CA ASP A 158 6.78 -10.26 -15.48
C ASP A 158 5.53 -10.86 -16.15
N PRO A 159 4.45 -10.10 -16.37
CA PRO A 159 3.20 -10.64 -16.94
C PRO A 159 3.35 -11.08 -18.40
N ALA A 160 4.34 -10.56 -19.15
CA ALA A 160 4.57 -10.91 -20.54
C ALA A 160 5.28 -12.27 -20.70
N THR A 161 6.18 -12.61 -19.75
CA THR A 161 7.01 -13.82 -19.83
C THR A 161 6.65 -14.87 -18.79
N GLY A 162 5.98 -14.47 -17.70
CA GLY A 162 5.75 -15.32 -16.52
C GLY A 162 6.99 -15.48 -15.65
N GLU A 163 8.11 -14.80 -15.96
CA GLU A 163 9.34 -14.89 -15.15
C GLU A 163 9.13 -14.34 -13.75
N VAL A 164 9.57 -15.09 -12.72
CA VAL A 164 9.53 -14.65 -11.32
C VAL A 164 10.70 -13.73 -11.04
N LEU A 165 10.41 -12.47 -10.69
CA LEU A 165 11.40 -11.44 -10.39
C LEU A 165 11.75 -11.37 -8.90
N ALA A 166 10.77 -11.59 -8.03
CA ALA A 166 10.97 -11.67 -6.59
C ALA A 166 9.92 -12.57 -5.94
N THR A 167 10.25 -13.12 -4.76
CA THR A 167 9.32 -13.88 -3.91
C THR A 167 9.40 -13.37 -2.49
N ALA A 168 8.32 -13.53 -1.72
CA ALA A 168 8.30 -13.17 -0.30
C ALA A 168 7.46 -14.13 0.52
N THR A 169 7.77 -14.17 1.82
CA THR A 169 6.91 -14.72 2.86
C THR A 169 6.78 -13.71 3.98
N ALA A 170 5.61 -13.64 4.61
CA ALA A 170 5.40 -12.76 5.74
C ALA A 170 4.53 -13.41 6.82
N THR A 171 4.75 -12.95 8.05
CA THR A 171 3.94 -13.28 9.21
C THR A 171 3.19 -12.03 9.64
N TYR A 172 1.88 -12.10 9.72
CA TYR A 172 1.01 -11.05 10.25
C TYR A 172 0.46 -11.45 11.61
N VAL A 173 0.31 -10.47 12.50
CA VAL A 173 -0.39 -10.63 13.77
C VAL A 173 -1.74 -9.94 13.66
N ALA A 174 -2.80 -10.74 13.59
CA ALA A 174 -4.17 -10.23 13.50
C ALA A 174 -4.51 -9.38 14.73
N ALA A 175 -5.14 -8.24 14.50
CA ALA A 175 -5.64 -7.37 15.55
C ALA A 175 -6.70 -8.08 16.38
N ASP A 176 -6.83 -7.71 17.65
CA ASP A 176 -7.98 -8.10 18.45
C ASP A 176 -9.27 -7.39 17.99
N SER A 177 -10.41 -7.79 18.51
CA SER A 177 -11.71 -7.27 18.10
C SER A 177 -11.85 -5.76 18.31
N ALA A 178 -11.28 -5.22 19.39
CA ALA A 178 -11.35 -3.79 19.69
C ALA A 178 -10.52 -2.99 18.68
N ARG A 179 -9.29 -3.45 18.38
CA ARG A 179 -8.42 -2.81 17.41
C ARG A 179 -8.95 -2.92 15.97
N LYS A 180 -9.57 -4.05 15.62
CA LYS A 180 -10.24 -4.20 14.32
C LYS A 180 -11.36 -3.17 14.16
N ALA A 181 -12.22 -3.04 15.16
CA ALA A 181 -13.32 -2.06 15.14
C ALA A 181 -12.80 -0.63 14.97
N GLU A 182 -11.69 -0.27 15.66
CA GLU A 182 -11.03 1.03 15.50
C GLU A 182 -10.51 1.23 14.07
N LEU A 183 -9.83 0.24 13.50
CA LEU A 183 -9.31 0.31 12.13
C LEU A 183 -10.43 0.43 11.10
N GLN A 184 -11.50 -0.36 11.26
CA GLN A 184 -12.67 -0.30 10.38
C GLN A 184 -13.34 1.07 10.44
N ALA A 185 -13.51 1.65 11.63
CA ALA A 185 -14.08 2.97 11.80
C ALA A 185 -13.19 4.07 11.20
N ARG A 186 -11.87 3.97 11.40
CA ARG A 186 -10.89 4.96 10.92
C ARG A 186 -10.75 4.98 9.40
N TYR A 187 -10.65 3.81 8.79
CA TYR A 187 -10.49 3.66 7.34
C TYR A 187 -11.81 3.51 6.61
N ARG A 188 -12.93 3.48 7.35
CA ARG A 188 -14.29 3.32 6.82
C ARG A 188 -14.40 2.17 5.84
N PHE A 189 -13.80 1.04 6.18
CA PHE A 189 -13.98 -0.18 5.42
C PHE A 189 -15.45 -0.57 5.41
N ARG A 190 -16.03 -0.65 4.22
CA ARG A 190 -17.39 -1.16 4.02
C ARG A 190 -17.32 -2.41 3.17
N LEU A 191 -17.87 -3.49 3.68
CA LEU A 191 -18.11 -4.70 2.93
C LEU A 191 -19.58 -4.63 2.47
N THR A 192 -19.78 -4.42 1.17
CA THR A 192 -21.13 -4.43 0.59
C THR A 192 -21.29 -5.63 -0.31
N PRO A 193 -22.46 -6.33 -0.27
CA PRO A 193 -22.77 -7.35 -1.26
C PRO A 193 -22.70 -6.76 -2.66
N SER A 194 -22.09 -7.45 -3.61
CA SER A 194 -22.05 -7.00 -5.00
C SER A 194 -23.48 -6.98 -5.56
N ALA A 195 -23.78 -5.99 -6.38
CA ALA A 195 -25.09 -5.82 -7.00
C ALA A 195 -25.57 -7.01 -7.86
N ALA A 196 -24.68 -7.98 -8.16
CA ALA A 196 -25.02 -9.19 -8.88
C ALA A 196 -25.98 -10.15 -8.14
N ASP A 197 -25.98 -10.13 -6.79
CA ASP A 197 -26.85 -11.02 -6.00
C ASP A 197 -28.18 -10.38 -5.56
N ALA A 198 -28.37 -9.10 -5.78
CA ALA A 198 -29.61 -8.43 -5.44
C ALA A 198 -30.79 -8.77 -6.38
N GLY A 199 -30.52 -9.50 -7.46
CA GLY A 199 -31.49 -9.80 -8.53
C GLY A 199 -32.15 -11.19 -8.49
N SER A 200 -31.79 -12.11 -7.59
CA SER A 200 -32.27 -13.50 -7.63
C SER A 200 -33.35 -13.88 -6.60
N SER A 201 -33.93 -12.92 -5.85
CA SER A 201 -35.01 -13.21 -4.89
C SER A 201 -36.39 -12.93 -5.47
N GLY A 202 -36.65 -13.32 -6.70
CA GLY A 202 -37.96 -13.34 -7.33
C GLY A 202 -38.37 -14.79 -7.65
N GLY A 203 -38.74 -15.58 -6.64
CA GLY A 203 -39.38 -16.88 -6.83
C GLY A 203 -40.87 -16.70 -7.17
N PRO A 204 -41.45 -17.55 -8.05
CA PRO A 204 -42.84 -17.45 -8.41
C PRO A 204 -43.76 -18.01 -7.34
N ALA A 205 -44.91 -17.37 -7.23
CA ALA A 205 -46.07 -17.86 -6.51
C ALA A 205 -46.68 -19.08 -7.21
#